data_21506a827cf0850987bf17e03ab5f895
#
_entry.id   21506a827cf0850987bf17e03ab5f895
#
_cell.length_a   1.000
_cell.length_b   1.000
_cell.length_c   1.000
_cell.angle_alpha   90.00
_cell.angle_beta   90.00
_cell.angle_gamma   90.00
#
_symmetry.space_group_name_H-M   'P 1'
#
loop_
_entity.id
_entity.type
_entity.pdbx_description
1 polymer ?
#
loop_
_entity_poly.entity_id
_entity_poly.type
_entity_poly.pdbx_seq_one_letter_code
_entity_poly.pdbx_strand_id
1 'polypeptide(L)'
;KNIVIEPGGGGGSLDGHIVLTITPALVQADGFSTATINALVSNGAGDPIADGSVIKFVAGEKFMDVNGDGLWTNNVDTLIFDLDSDDQWDPIGSIEATVPTVGGQAVTTYTAGSTAGVVYIKATGGQPGEHFSAEVSLSLTSNDSVHSISLTPSWQSVQVRGTGGIEFSHLTAQTFDAKGNPAPQGREIEFLITAGPGGGEAINGDPVGPVSAITDANGVASVTLNAGSASGTVRVLARSGAVVSAATQLTIRSGPPAYISIGASDCNVPSILIVNAINDIVALVVDQWGNEVPDSTAVWFGCEQGLLEGADATNPSITQRGTAHSTWHSGAPKNDGYVWYWAQTAGGTVVDTSFFYESGGAEYGAFLSWPDTLLADNKDKGEVVIDVRDGNGVFVDDGYVVEVEANIGLISDGVAKNGCQSSVFVG
;
A
#
# COMPACT_ATOMS: atom_id res chain seq x y z
N LYS A 1 32.71 23.60 -24.68
CA LYS A 1 32.55 24.77 -23.79
C LYS A 1 33.95 25.12 -23.29
N ASN A 2 34.50 26.24 -23.65
CA ASN A 2 35.79 26.69 -23.16
C ASN A 2 35.58 27.34 -21.80
N ILE A 3 36.17 26.79 -20.74
CA ILE A 3 36.19 27.40 -19.41
C ILE A 3 37.61 27.88 -19.15
N VAL A 4 37.79 29.17 -19.03
CA VAL A 4 39.04 29.82 -18.55
C VAL A 4 38.86 30.01 -17.04
N ILE A 5 39.71 29.39 -16.22
CA ILE A 5 39.74 29.60 -14.78
C ILE A 5 40.99 30.40 -14.44
N GLU A 6 40.81 31.56 -13.77
CA GLU A 6 41.93 32.38 -13.33
C GLU A 6 42.78 31.70 -12.24
N PRO A 7 44.08 31.98 -12.20
CA PRO A 7 44.98 31.36 -11.23
C PRO A 7 44.73 31.91 -9.83
N GLY A 8 44.58 30.97 -8.85
CA GLY A 8 44.63 31.27 -7.42
C GLY A 8 46.03 31.76 -7.02
N GLY A 9 46.17 33.01 -6.59
CA GLY A 9 47.44 33.63 -6.28
C GLY A 9 48.14 33.06 -5.05
N GLY A 10 49.43 32.81 -5.18
CA GLY A 10 50.38 32.48 -4.13
C GLY A 10 51.79 32.38 -4.70
N GLY A 11 52.54 33.45 -4.75
CA GLY A 11 53.91 33.81 -4.86
C GLY A 11 54.97 32.84 -5.33
N GLY A 12 55.58 33.15 -6.50
CA GLY A 12 56.79 32.52 -7.02
C GLY A 12 56.67 32.17 -8.49
N SER A 13 57.04 33.06 -9.32
CA SER A 13 56.93 33.14 -10.77
C SER A 13 57.59 31.99 -11.54
N LEU A 14 56.82 31.00 -11.93
CA LEU A 14 56.77 30.57 -13.33
C LEU A 14 55.31 30.66 -13.74
N ASP A 15 54.96 31.70 -14.46
CA ASP A 15 53.60 31.99 -14.96
C ASP A 15 53.23 30.97 -16.06
N GLY A 16 53.07 29.71 -15.69
CA GLY A 16 52.51 28.71 -16.58
C GLY A 16 50.99 28.76 -16.58
N HIS A 17 50.39 28.60 -17.76
CA HIS A 17 48.93 28.59 -17.92
C HIS A 17 48.49 27.31 -18.66
N ILE A 18 47.43 26.67 -18.18
CA ILE A 18 46.80 25.52 -18.85
C ILE A 18 45.37 25.92 -19.24
N VAL A 19 45.02 25.66 -20.51
CA VAL A 19 43.63 25.69 -20.97
C VAL A 19 43.23 24.25 -21.30
N LEU A 20 42.25 23.72 -20.59
CA LEU A 20 41.68 22.40 -20.83
C LEU A 20 40.48 22.49 -21.74
N THR A 21 40.45 21.58 -22.71
CA THR A 21 39.26 21.31 -23.54
C THR A 21 38.96 19.81 -23.52
N ILE A 22 37.68 19.49 -23.58
CA ILE A 22 37.20 18.10 -23.58
C ILE A 22 36.21 17.91 -24.73
N THR A 23 36.32 16.79 -25.45
CA THR A 23 35.46 16.45 -26.57
C THR A 23 35.22 14.95 -26.68
N PRO A 24 33.95 14.48 -26.60
CA PRO A 24 32.75 15.21 -26.22
C PRO A 24 32.73 15.52 -24.71
N ALA A 25 31.91 16.50 -24.28
CA ALA A 25 31.73 16.83 -22.86
C ALA A 25 30.66 15.97 -22.17
N LEU A 26 30.08 14.99 -22.87
CA LEU A 26 29.09 14.04 -22.40
C LEU A 26 29.38 12.68 -23.04
N VAL A 27 29.54 11.65 -22.22
CA VAL A 27 29.73 10.25 -22.63
C VAL A 27 28.90 9.30 -21.79
N GLN A 28 28.75 8.05 -22.25
CA GLN A 28 27.99 7.05 -21.46
C GLN A 28 28.89 6.44 -20.39
N ALA A 29 28.28 6.16 -19.23
CA ALA A 29 28.90 5.46 -18.10
C ALA A 29 28.88 3.95 -18.32
N ASP A 30 29.56 3.49 -19.40
CA ASP A 30 29.52 2.10 -19.85
C ASP A 30 30.84 1.34 -19.63
N GLY A 31 31.88 2.03 -19.15
CA GLY A 31 33.23 1.48 -18.97
C GLY A 31 34.06 1.45 -20.25
N PHE A 32 33.57 1.97 -21.37
CA PHE A 32 34.23 1.92 -22.70
C PHE A 32 34.21 3.24 -23.45
N SER A 33 33.20 4.05 -23.30
CA SER A 33 33.06 5.36 -23.96
C SER A 33 34.19 6.28 -23.59
N THR A 34 34.71 7.05 -24.58
CA THR A 34 35.90 7.86 -24.40
C THR A 34 35.66 9.34 -24.72
N ALA A 35 36.46 10.19 -24.10
CA ALA A 35 36.57 11.60 -24.43
C ALA A 35 38.06 11.99 -24.61
N THR A 36 38.32 12.85 -25.55
CA THR A 36 39.65 13.41 -25.75
C THR A 36 39.83 14.65 -24.88
N ILE A 37 40.91 14.68 -24.10
CA ILE A 37 41.30 15.79 -23.25
C ILE A 37 42.52 16.44 -23.92
N ASN A 38 42.41 17.74 -24.16
CA ASN A 38 43.54 18.51 -24.69
C ASN A 38 43.89 19.64 -23.70
N ALA A 39 45.12 19.62 -23.19
CA ALA A 39 45.70 20.67 -22.37
C ALA A 39 46.63 21.53 -23.25
N LEU A 40 46.22 22.76 -23.52
CA LEU A 40 47.10 23.77 -24.15
C LEU A 40 47.88 24.45 -23.05
N VAL A 41 49.19 24.33 -23.09
CA VAL A 41 50.09 24.79 -22.02
C VAL A 41 51.04 25.86 -22.55
N SER A 42 51.05 26.99 -21.86
CA SER A 42 51.92 28.13 -22.19
C SER A 42 52.72 28.63 -20.98
N ASN A 43 53.82 29.32 -21.24
CA ASN A 43 54.53 30.06 -20.20
C ASN A 43 53.87 31.40 -19.89
N GLY A 44 54.40 32.19 -18.94
CA GLY A 44 53.83 33.46 -18.53
C GLY A 44 53.88 34.58 -19.64
N ALA A 45 54.62 34.37 -20.71
CA ALA A 45 54.61 35.27 -21.87
C ALA A 45 53.56 34.87 -22.92
N GLY A 46 52.87 33.69 -22.71
CA GLY A 46 51.89 33.17 -23.66
C GLY A 46 52.47 32.28 -24.73
N ASP A 47 53.79 32.01 -24.70
CA ASP A 47 54.44 31.09 -25.66
C ASP A 47 54.20 29.62 -25.25
N PRO A 48 54.12 28.71 -26.22
CA PRO A 48 54.02 27.27 -25.93
C PRO A 48 55.14 26.78 -25.00
N ILE A 49 54.81 25.94 -24.00
CA ILE A 49 55.86 25.36 -23.16
C ILE A 49 56.73 24.41 -23.97
N ALA A 50 57.99 24.16 -23.54
CA ALA A 50 58.92 23.28 -24.21
C ALA A 50 58.39 21.86 -24.42
N ASP A 51 58.66 21.24 -25.57
CA ASP A 51 58.34 19.85 -25.86
C ASP A 51 58.97 18.92 -24.81
N GLY A 52 58.21 17.89 -24.41
CA GLY A 52 58.63 16.95 -23.40
C GLY A 52 58.32 17.40 -21.94
N SER A 53 57.77 18.58 -21.74
CA SER A 53 57.26 18.99 -20.41
C SER A 53 56.13 18.07 -19.99
N VAL A 54 56.20 17.51 -18.77
CA VAL A 54 55.24 16.52 -18.29
C VAL A 54 54.03 17.22 -17.66
N ILE A 55 52.84 16.92 -18.16
CA ILE A 55 51.57 17.30 -17.57
C ILE A 55 50.97 16.08 -16.88
N LYS A 56 50.60 16.24 -15.62
CA LYS A 56 49.88 15.22 -14.83
C LYS A 56 48.39 15.38 -15.00
N PHE A 57 47.64 14.28 -15.11
CA PHE A 57 46.20 14.26 -15.20
C PHE A 57 45.61 13.37 -14.11
N VAL A 58 44.52 13.82 -13.50
CA VAL A 58 43.70 13.09 -12.55
C VAL A 58 42.25 13.22 -12.97
N ALA A 59 41.47 12.13 -12.89
CA ALA A 59 40.04 12.11 -13.18
C ALA A 59 39.31 11.41 -12.04
N GLY A 60 38.33 12.09 -11.44
CA GLY A 60 37.60 11.59 -10.29
C GLY A 60 36.63 12.61 -9.73
N GLU A 61 36.43 12.49 -8.45
CA GLU A 61 35.66 13.46 -7.66
C GLU A 61 36.39 14.79 -7.53
N LYS A 62 35.66 15.82 -7.15
CA LYS A 62 36.27 17.16 -7.03
C LYS A 62 36.94 17.33 -5.67
N PHE A 63 38.19 17.74 -5.69
CA PHE A 63 38.94 18.10 -4.52
C PHE A 63 39.65 19.44 -4.61
N MET A 64 39.86 20.07 -3.47
CA MET A 64 40.77 21.20 -3.32
C MET A 64 42.18 20.67 -3.02
N ASP A 65 43.09 20.90 -3.95
CA ASP A 65 44.50 20.53 -3.85
C ASP A 65 45.22 21.58 -3.00
N VAL A 66 45.41 21.27 -1.73
CA VAL A 66 45.94 22.22 -0.73
C VAL A 66 47.47 22.29 -0.82
N ASN A 67 48.14 21.18 -1.16
CA ASN A 67 49.60 21.11 -1.28
C ASN A 67 50.09 21.45 -2.70
N GLY A 68 49.19 21.57 -3.67
CA GLY A 68 49.49 22.00 -5.03
C GLY A 68 50.24 20.97 -5.89
N ASP A 69 50.23 19.69 -5.50
CA ASP A 69 50.95 18.64 -6.22
C ASP A 69 50.17 18.02 -7.40
N GLY A 70 48.90 18.39 -7.53
CA GLY A 70 47.99 17.97 -8.56
C GLY A 70 47.39 16.58 -8.34
N LEU A 71 47.64 15.95 -7.22
CA LEU A 71 47.14 14.63 -6.84
C LEU A 71 46.31 14.76 -5.58
N TRP A 72 45.42 13.81 -5.37
CA TRP A 72 44.71 13.69 -4.07
C TRP A 72 45.70 13.17 -3.00
N THR A 73 45.79 13.90 -1.90
CA THR A 73 46.57 13.51 -0.72
C THR A 73 45.64 13.49 0.53
N ASN A 74 45.35 12.29 1.00
CA ASN A 74 44.50 12.08 2.15
C ASN A 74 44.99 12.85 3.40
N ASN A 75 44.08 13.48 4.14
CA ASN A 75 44.32 14.36 5.30
C ASN A 75 45.08 15.68 4.99
N VAL A 76 45.37 15.97 3.74
CA VAL A 76 45.97 17.25 3.29
C VAL A 76 44.98 18.01 2.42
N ASP A 77 44.44 17.34 1.41
CA ASP A 77 43.45 17.92 0.50
C ASP A 77 42.04 17.82 1.02
N THR A 78 41.13 18.64 0.49
CA THR A 78 39.75 18.69 0.92
C THR A 78 38.82 18.22 -0.19
N LEU A 79 38.01 17.19 0.10
CA LEU A 79 36.96 16.73 -0.81
C LEU A 79 35.88 17.82 -0.95
N ILE A 80 35.52 18.17 -2.17
CA ILE A 80 34.53 19.22 -2.51
C ILE A 80 33.24 18.63 -3.06
N PHE A 81 33.36 17.55 -3.82
CA PHE A 81 32.22 16.82 -4.38
C PHE A 81 32.51 15.33 -4.25
N ASP A 82 31.59 14.64 -3.61
CA ASP A 82 31.59 13.21 -3.29
C ASP A 82 30.41 12.59 -4.04
N LEU A 83 30.68 11.67 -4.96
CA LEU A 83 29.64 11.09 -5.84
C LEU A 83 28.86 9.97 -5.16
N ASP A 84 29.50 9.21 -4.28
CA ASP A 84 28.92 8.04 -3.62
C ASP A 84 28.69 8.23 -2.12
N SER A 85 29.09 9.39 -1.57
CA SER A 85 28.86 9.82 -0.17
C SER A 85 29.58 8.93 0.85
N ASP A 86 30.81 8.52 0.54
CA ASP A 86 31.65 7.71 1.43
C ASP A 86 32.74 8.54 2.18
N ASP A 87 32.77 9.86 1.95
CA ASP A 87 33.72 10.83 2.51
C ASP A 87 35.19 10.56 2.07
N GLN A 88 35.41 9.81 0.98
CA GLN A 88 36.71 9.57 0.39
C GLN A 88 36.74 10.08 -1.05
N TRP A 89 37.91 10.43 -1.55
CA TRP A 89 38.05 10.78 -2.96
C TRP A 89 38.27 9.54 -3.79
N ASP A 90 37.45 9.36 -4.82
CA ASP A 90 37.54 8.23 -5.72
C ASP A 90 37.86 8.64 -7.15
N PRO A 91 38.73 7.85 -7.82
CA PRO A 91 38.93 7.97 -9.26
C PRO A 91 37.72 7.45 -10.01
N ILE A 92 37.23 8.23 -10.97
CA ILE A 92 36.05 7.86 -11.79
C ILE A 92 36.57 7.66 -13.24
N GLY A 93 36.46 6.40 -13.72
CA GLY A 93 37.02 6.02 -15.03
C GLY A 93 38.54 5.92 -15.02
N SER A 94 39.16 6.11 -16.18
CA SER A 94 40.62 6.05 -16.31
C SER A 94 41.16 7.10 -17.28
N ILE A 95 42.35 7.65 -16.96
CA ILE A 95 43.07 8.60 -17.77
C ILE A 95 44.57 8.31 -17.66
N GLU A 96 45.39 8.59 -18.71
CA GLU A 96 46.83 8.48 -18.60
C GLU A 96 47.35 9.56 -17.63
N ALA A 97 48.02 9.13 -16.56
CA ALA A 97 48.41 9.98 -15.45
C ALA A 97 49.46 11.03 -15.79
N THR A 98 50.28 10.78 -16.81
CA THR A 98 51.39 11.69 -17.21
C THR A 98 51.53 11.72 -18.71
N VAL A 99 51.47 12.90 -19.31
CA VAL A 99 51.55 13.10 -20.77
C VAL A 99 52.59 14.19 -21.07
N PRO A 100 53.58 13.91 -21.93
CA PRO A 100 54.54 14.94 -22.37
C PRO A 100 53.90 15.91 -23.39
N THR A 101 54.30 17.16 -23.34
CA THR A 101 53.88 18.16 -24.32
C THR A 101 54.59 18.01 -25.65
N VAL A 102 53.83 18.30 -26.73
CA VAL A 102 54.35 18.47 -28.08
C VAL A 102 53.72 19.73 -28.68
N GLY A 103 54.55 20.71 -29.07
CA GLY A 103 54.04 22.00 -29.54
C GLY A 103 53.19 22.77 -28.49
N GLY A 104 53.52 22.59 -27.22
CA GLY A 104 52.74 23.16 -26.11
C GLY A 104 51.41 22.46 -25.79
N GLN A 105 51.13 21.29 -26.36
CA GLN A 105 49.92 20.52 -26.14
C GLN A 105 50.21 19.19 -25.47
N ALA A 106 49.41 18.82 -24.48
CA ALA A 106 49.34 17.47 -23.93
C ALA A 106 47.95 16.91 -24.21
N VAL A 107 47.87 15.85 -25.03
CA VAL A 107 46.59 15.25 -25.44
C VAL A 107 46.52 13.83 -24.85
N THR A 108 45.42 13.55 -24.18
CA THR A 108 45.15 12.24 -23.59
C THR A 108 43.71 11.81 -23.84
N THR A 109 43.43 10.53 -23.58
CA THR A 109 42.08 9.97 -23.67
C THR A 109 41.62 9.59 -22.30
N TYR A 110 40.44 10.11 -21.93
CA TYR A 110 39.69 9.65 -20.79
C TYR A 110 38.78 8.49 -21.22
N THR A 111 38.73 7.40 -20.45
CA THR A 111 37.78 6.29 -20.61
C THR A 111 36.80 6.33 -19.47
N ALA A 112 35.49 6.32 -19.77
CA ALA A 112 34.41 6.42 -18.81
C ALA A 112 34.40 5.29 -17.77
N GLY A 113 34.03 5.60 -16.55
CA GLY A 113 33.67 4.62 -15.55
C GLY A 113 32.27 4.05 -15.80
N SER A 114 31.80 3.18 -14.89
CA SER A 114 30.45 2.57 -14.97
C SER A 114 29.38 3.33 -14.18
N THR A 115 29.76 4.34 -13.38
CA THR A 115 28.85 5.13 -12.54
C THR A 115 28.52 6.44 -13.24
N ALA A 116 27.23 6.74 -13.40
CA ALA A 116 26.75 8.00 -13.96
C ALA A 116 26.98 9.14 -12.96
N GLY A 117 27.33 10.31 -13.45
CA GLY A 117 27.61 11.47 -12.61
C GLY A 117 28.51 12.48 -13.30
N VAL A 118 29.09 13.38 -12.51
CA VAL A 118 30.03 14.38 -12.99
C VAL A 118 31.43 13.96 -12.58
N VAL A 119 32.33 13.89 -13.59
CA VAL A 119 33.76 13.64 -13.39
C VAL A 119 34.50 14.94 -13.53
N TYR A 120 35.42 15.21 -12.62
CA TYR A 120 36.32 16.34 -12.68
C TYR A 120 37.70 15.86 -13.15
N ILE A 121 38.19 16.49 -14.21
CA ILE A 121 39.52 16.19 -14.79
C ILE A 121 40.40 17.38 -14.51
N LYS A 122 41.47 17.14 -13.73
CA LYS A 122 42.44 18.15 -13.35
C LYS A 122 43.75 17.84 -14.10
N ALA A 123 44.35 18.87 -14.71
CA ALA A 123 45.67 18.83 -15.27
C ALA A 123 46.61 19.74 -14.48
N THR A 124 47.79 19.25 -14.16
CA THR A 124 48.80 19.98 -13.39
C THR A 124 50.14 19.92 -14.08
N GLY A 125 50.81 21.06 -14.25
CA GLY A 125 52.15 21.20 -14.76
C GLY A 125 53.04 21.99 -13.83
N GLY A 126 54.38 22.05 -14.08
CA GLY A 126 55.35 22.80 -13.30
C GLY A 126 56.34 21.89 -12.52
N GLN A 127 57.30 22.53 -11.85
CA GLN A 127 58.29 21.88 -10.98
C GLN A 127 57.81 21.88 -9.53
N PRO A 128 58.36 21.03 -8.63
CA PRO A 128 58.00 21.06 -7.22
C PRO A 128 58.10 22.46 -6.61
N GLY A 129 56.98 23.00 -6.08
CA GLY A 129 56.89 24.33 -5.53
C GLY A 129 56.42 25.43 -6.50
N GLU A 130 56.24 25.12 -7.77
CA GLU A 130 55.79 26.07 -8.83
C GLU A 130 54.79 25.37 -9.75
N HIS A 131 53.60 25.05 -9.22
CA HIS A 131 52.55 24.33 -9.95
C HIS A 131 51.51 25.28 -10.52
N PHE A 132 51.09 24.99 -11.71
CA PHE A 132 49.90 25.58 -12.33
C PHE A 132 48.94 24.48 -12.76
N SER A 133 47.66 24.68 -12.57
CA SER A 133 46.66 23.65 -12.85
C SER A 133 45.39 24.25 -13.49
N ALA A 134 44.66 23.38 -14.19
CA ALA A 134 43.33 23.68 -14.69
C ALA A 134 42.39 22.47 -14.46
N GLU A 135 41.10 22.72 -14.39
CA GLU A 135 40.08 21.70 -14.17
C GLU A 135 38.97 21.85 -15.21
N VAL A 136 38.43 20.73 -15.67
CA VAL A 136 37.25 20.66 -16.55
C VAL A 136 36.33 19.55 -16.07
N SER A 137 35.05 19.70 -16.27
CA SER A 137 34.07 18.65 -15.92
C SER A 137 33.53 17.93 -17.16
N LEU A 138 33.29 16.65 -17.03
CA LEU A 138 32.66 15.75 -17.99
C LEU A 138 31.43 15.12 -17.35
N SER A 139 30.31 15.04 -18.06
CA SER A 139 29.13 14.34 -17.60
C SER A 139 29.11 12.91 -18.13
N LEU A 140 28.99 11.94 -17.23
CA LEU A 140 28.70 10.54 -17.52
C LEU A 140 27.20 10.29 -17.42
N THR A 141 26.58 9.84 -18.49
CA THR A 141 25.15 9.51 -18.53
C THR A 141 24.96 8.01 -18.41
N SER A 142 23.83 7.62 -17.79
CA SER A 142 23.40 6.22 -17.76
C SER A 142 23.14 5.67 -19.16
N ASN A 143 23.16 4.34 -19.29
CA ASN A 143 22.81 3.66 -20.54
C ASN A 143 21.34 3.93 -20.91
N ASP A 144 21.06 3.98 -22.22
CA ASP A 144 19.73 4.36 -22.76
C ASP A 144 18.59 3.38 -22.45
N SER A 145 18.84 2.19 -21.92
CA SER A 145 17.81 1.18 -21.66
C SER A 145 17.52 0.98 -20.18
N VAL A 146 16.24 0.88 -19.84
CA VAL A 146 15.81 0.38 -18.52
C VAL A 146 16.18 -1.11 -18.45
N HIS A 147 16.89 -1.50 -17.37
CA HIS A 147 17.27 -2.89 -17.10
C HIS A 147 16.53 -3.47 -15.91
N SER A 148 16.25 -2.65 -14.90
CA SER A 148 15.47 -3.06 -13.74
C SER A 148 14.59 -1.93 -13.23
N ILE A 149 13.49 -2.29 -12.52
CA ILE A 149 12.51 -1.38 -11.95
C ILE A 149 12.24 -1.81 -10.51
N SER A 150 12.38 -0.87 -9.57
CA SER A 150 11.94 -1.02 -8.19
C SER A 150 10.66 -0.21 -7.99
N LEU A 151 9.56 -0.85 -7.56
CA LEU A 151 8.27 -0.21 -7.35
C LEU A 151 7.93 -0.14 -5.87
N THR A 152 7.73 1.06 -5.34
CA THR A 152 7.42 1.32 -3.93
C THR A 152 6.19 2.19 -3.77
N PRO A 153 5.26 1.87 -2.84
CA PRO A 153 4.13 2.71 -2.50
C PRO A 153 4.50 3.64 -1.34
N SER A 154 3.93 4.84 -1.32
CA SER A 154 4.04 5.76 -0.16
C SER A 154 3.30 5.25 1.06
N TRP A 155 2.21 4.51 0.85
CA TRP A 155 1.41 3.85 1.87
C TRP A 155 1.11 2.41 1.46
N GLN A 156 1.45 1.45 2.31
CA GLN A 156 1.11 0.04 2.09
C GLN A 156 -0.34 -0.29 2.44
N SER A 157 -1.01 0.62 3.14
CA SER A 157 -2.40 0.48 3.55
C SER A 157 -3.12 1.80 3.40
N VAL A 158 -4.26 1.77 2.71
CA VAL A 158 -5.18 2.90 2.49
C VAL A 158 -6.60 2.49 2.90
N GLN A 159 -7.51 3.43 3.03
CA GLN A 159 -8.93 3.15 3.29
C GLN A 159 -9.75 3.19 2.01
N VAL A 160 -10.90 2.52 2.02
CA VAL A 160 -11.90 2.64 0.95
C VAL A 160 -12.31 4.10 0.76
N ARG A 161 -12.63 4.47 -0.47
CA ARG A 161 -12.99 5.85 -0.83
C ARG A 161 -14.17 6.40 -0.05
N GLY A 162 -14.18 7.71 0.21
CA GLY A 162 -15.30 8.44 0.80
C GLY A 162 -15.44 8.27 2.31
N THR A 163 -14.41 7.77 3.00
CA THR A 163 -14.44 7.53 4.45
C THR A 163 -13.65 8.56 5.25
N GLY A 164 -12.97 9.50 4.56
CA GLY A 164 -12.24 10.62 5.19
C GLY A 164 -10.85 10.26 5.72
N GLY A 165 -10.37 9.03 5.46
CA GLY A 165 -9.01 8.61 5.77
C GLY A 165 -8.05 8.80 4.60
N ILE A 166 -6.91 8.10 4.63
CA ILE A 166 -5.96 8.05 3.51
C ILE A 166 -6.51 7.09 2.46
N GLU A 167 -6.99 7.62 1.35
CA GLU A 167 -7.71 6.89 0.30
C GLU A 167 -6.86 6.68 -0.96
N PHE A 168 -5.59 7.07 -0.95
CA PHE A 168 -4.66 6.93 -2.07
C PHE A 168 -3.25 6.61 -1.59
N SER A 169 -2.43 6.09 -2.51
CA SER A 169 -1.01 5.88 -2.33
C SER A 169 -0.26 6.30 -3.58
N HIS A 170 0.81 7.07 -3.45
CA HIS A 170 1.72 7.32 -4.55
C HIS A 170 2.57 6.07 -4.79
N LEU A 171 2.63 5.65 -6.04
CA LEU A 171 3.46 4.56 -6.52
C LEU A 171 4.66 5.16 -7.22
N THR A 172 5.85 4.88 -6.72
CA THR A 172 7.12 5.38 -7.26
C THR A 172 7.88 4.22 -7.88
N ALA A 173 8.15 4.31 -9.18
CA ALA A 173 9.01 3.39 -9.91
C ALA A 173 10.39 4.03 -10.07
N GLN A 174 11.39 3.49 -9.39
CA GLN A 174 12.79 3.82 -9.59
C GLN A 174 13.35 2.85 -10.64
N THR A 175 13.91 3.39 -11.71
CA THR A 175 14.44 2.60 -12.83
C THR A 175 15.95 2.71 -12.91
N PHE A 176 16.59 1.60 -13.31
CA PHE A 176 18.04 1.51 -13.42
C PHE A 176 18.46 0.91 -14.75
N ASP A 177 19.64 1.30 -15.21
CA ASP A 177 20.34 0.69 -16.35
C ASP A 177 21.02 -0.64 -15.95
N ALA A 178 21.72 -1.27 -16.88
CA ALA A 178 22.44 -2.54 -16.67
C ALA A 178 23.64 -2.43 -15.71
N LYS A 179 24.08 -1.22 -15.39
CA LYS A 179 25.19 -0.93 -14.47
C LYS A 179 24.72 -0.49 -13.09
N GLY A 180 23.39 -0.35 -12.90
CA GLY A 180 22.80 0.11 -11.64
C GLY A 180 22.65 1.63 -11.53
N ASN A 181 22.98 2.39 -12.59
CA ASN A 181 22.72 3.83 -12.61
C ASN A 181 21.24 4.10 -12.84
N PRO A 182 20.68 5.22 -12.35
CA PRO A 182 19.33 5.65 -12.71
C PRO A 182 19.18 5.71 -14.24
N ALA A 183 18.09 5.13 -14.77
CA ALA A 183 17.81 5.20 -16.20
C ALA A 183 17.59 6.65 -16.66
N PRO A 184 17.88 7.00 -17.92
CA PRO A 184 17.75 8.37 -18.40
C PRO A 184 16.33 8.91 -18.29
N GLN A 185 16.22 10.24 -18.22
CA GLN A 185 14.96 10.96 -18.32
C GLN A 185 14.24 10.63 -19.65
N GLY A 186 12.91 10.62 -19.59
CA GLY A 186 12.06 10.44 -20.77
C GLY A 186 11.72 8.99 -21.10
N ARG A 187 12.03 8.03 -20.22
CA ARG A 187 11.62 6.62 -20.40
C ARG A 187 10.19 6.43 -19.95
N GLU A 188 9.42 5.78 -20.80
CA GLU A 188 8.02 5.44 -20.49
C GLU A 188 7.94 4.24 -19.56
N ILE A 189 7.21 4.40 -18.47
CA ILE A 189 6.92 3.37 -17.48
C ILE A 189 5.40 3.20 -17.40
N GLU A 190 4.92 2.01 -17.69
CA GLU A 190 3.52 1.65 -17.58
C GLU A 190 3.23 1.01 -16.22
N PHE A 191 2.21 1.49 -15.53
CA PHE A 191 1.72 0.95 -14.25
C PHE A 191 0.41 0.22 -14.48
N LEU A 192 0.30 -0.98 -13.92
CA LEU A 192 -0.82 -1.87 -14.15
C LEU A 192 -1.32 -2.49 -12.84
N ILE A 193 -2.62 -2.41 -12.57
CA ILE A 193 -3.28 -3.21 -11.54
C ILE A 193 -3.45 -4.63 -12.09
N THR A 194 -2.82 -5.61 -11.46
CA THR A 194 -2.89 -7.02 -11.88
C THR A 194 -3.94 -7.82 -11.11
N ALA A 195 -4.31 -7.36 -9.93
CA ALA A 195 -5.40 -7.90 -9.12
C ALA A 195 -5.87 -6.84 -8.12
N GLY A 196 -7.15 -6.87 -7.80
CA GLY A 196 -7.76 -5.97 -6.83
C GLY A 196 -9.10 -6.51 -6.33
N PRO A 197 -9.71 -5.90 -5.30
CA PRO A 197 -11.00 -6.32 -4.77
C PRO A 197 -12.20 -6.00 -5.69
N GLY A 198 -12.00 -5.20 -6.75
CA GLY A 198 -13.04 -4.90 -7.73
C GLY A 198 -13.99 -3.77 -7.32
N GLY A 199 -13.58 -2.92 -6.40
CA GLY A 199 -14.36 -1.77 -5.92
C GLY A 199 -14.20 -0.50 -6.75
N GLY A 200 -13.54 -0.56 -7.91
CA GLY A 200 -13.23 0.60 -8.74
C GLY A 200 -11.96 1.33 -8.30
N GLU A 201 -10.97 0.58 -7.78
CA GLU A 201 -9.62 1.08 -7.59
C GLU A 201 -9.01 1.48 -8.95
N ALA A 202 -8.22 2.55 -8.96
CA ALA A 202 -7.76 3.17 -10.20
C ALA A 202 -6.36 3.77 -10.06
N ILE A 203 -5.59 3.76 -11.15
CA ILE A 203 -4.34 4.51 -11.22
C ILE A 203 -4.62 5.82 -11.97
N ASN A 204 -4.32 6.95 -11.33
CA ASN A 204 -4.61 8.31 -11.85
C ASN A 204 -6.07 8.48 -12.32
N GLY A 205 -7.02 7.74 -11.70
CA GLY A 205 -8.44 7.75 -12.06
C GLY A 205 -8.83 6.79 -13.18
N ASP A 206 -7.88 6.04 -13.77
CA ASP A 206 -8.16 4.99 -14.76
C ASP A 206 -8.21 3.60 -14.09
N PRO A 207 -9.38 2.93 -14.08
CA PRO A 207 -9.54 1.62 -13.43
C PRO A 207 -9.17 0.43 -14.36
N VAL A 208 -8.95 0.63 -15.66
CA VAL A 208 -8.96 -0.47 -16.64
C VAL A 208 -7.61 -0.67 -17.33
N GLY A 209 -6.89 0.39 -17.60
CA GLY A 209 -5.71 0.33 -18.46
C GLY A 209 -4.39 0.40 -17.75
N PRO A 210 -3.28 0.09 -18.42
CA PRO A 210 -1.99 0.55 -17.98
C PRO A 210 -1.94 2.08 -18.05
N VAL A 211 -1.43 2.73 -17.01
CA VAL A 211 -1.21 4.18 -16.98
C VAL A 211 0.28 4.44 -17.14
N SER A 212 0.64 5.26 -18.12
CA SER A 212 2.02 5.62 -18.40
C SER A 212 2.45 6.85 -17.62
N ALA A 213 3.68 6.83 -17.13
CA ALA A 213 4.42 8.00 -16.64
C ALA A 213 5.85 7.98 -17.20
N ILE A 214 6.47 9.16 -17.27
CA ILE A 214 7.80 9.33 -17.85
C ILE A 214 8.81 9.53 -16.72
N THR A 215 9.99 8.91 -16.84
CA THR A 215 11.07 9.10 -15.87
C THR A 215 11.61 10.52 -15.87
N ASP A 216 11.90 11.04 -14.70
CA ASP A 216 12.65 12.28 -14.48
C ASP A 216 14.16 12.08 -14.63
N ALA A 217 14.95 13.12 -14.32
CA ALA A 217 16.42 13.09 -14.41
C ALA A 217 17.08 12.07 -13.44
N ASN A 218 16.35 11.64 -12.42
CA ASN A 218 16.80 10.65 -11.44
C ASN A 218 16.30 9.23 -11.78
N GLY A 219 15.71 9.02 -12.95
CA GLY A 219 15.14 7.74 -13.35
C GLY A 219 13.85 7.36 -12.62
N VAL A 220 13.13 8.35 -12.08
CA VAL A 220 11.89 8.13 -11.28
C VAL A 220 10.65 8.44 -12.10
N ALA A 221 9.69 7.52 -12.12
CA ALA A 221 8.33 7.75 -12.62
C ALA A 221 7.32 7.49 -11.50
N SER A 222 6.28 8.31 -11.38
CA SER A 222 5.30 8.22 -10.31
C SER A 222 3.88 8.35 -10.82
N VAL A 223 2.97 7.59 -10.18
CA VAL A 223 1.52 7.68 -10.38
C VAL A 223 0.80 7.57 -9.04
N THR A 224 -0.51 7.81 -9.02
CA THR A 224 -1.32 7.70 -7.81
C THR A 224 -2.30 6.54 -7.95
N LEU A 225 -2.25 5.57 -7.01
CA LEU A 225 -3.29 4.57 -6.83
C LEU A 225 -4.38 5.14 -5.93
N ASN A 226 -5.59 5.21 -6.43
CA ASN A 226 -6.78 5.60 -5.69
C ASN A 226 -7.53 4.34 -5.23
N ALA A 227 -7.98 4.32 -3.99
CA ALA A 227 -8.78 3.22 -3.45
C ALA A 227 -10.19 3.20 -4.08
N GLY A 228 -10.72 1.99 -4.23
CA GLY A 228 -12.11 1.74 -4.58
C GLY A 228 -13.03 1.70 -3.35
N SER A 229 -14.24 1.17 -3.55
CA SER A 229 -15.23 0.97 -2.49
C SER A 229 -15.14 -0.40 -1.80
N ALA A 230 -14.43 -1.37 -2.38
CA ALA A 230 -14.25 -2.69 -1.80
C ALA A 230 -12.93 -2.81 -1.03
N SER A 231 -12.97 -3.40 0.16
CA SER A 231 -11.78 -3.71 0.95
C SER A 231 -11.10 -4.97 0.43
N GLY A 232 -9.77 -5.01 0.49
CA GLY A 232 -8.98 -6.15 0.03
C GLY A 232 -7.57 -5.78 -0.38
N THR A 233 -6.88 -6.70 -1.06
CA THR A 233 -5.50 -6.49 -1.51
C THR A 233 -5.46 -6.11 -2.98
N VAL A 234 -4.77 -5.02 -3.29
CA VAL A 234 -4.44 -4.60 -4.65
C VAL A 234 -3.00 -4.99 -4.96
N ARG A 235 -2.75 -5.50 -6.15
CA ARG A 235 -1.42 -5.81 -6.68
C ARG A 235 -1.15 -4.96 -7.89
N VAL A 236 -0.03 -4.26 -7.85
CA VAL A 236 0.42 -3.38 -8.93
C VAL A 236 1.82 -3.79 -9.38
N LEU A 237 2.09 -3.68 -10.66
CA LEU A 237 3.43 -3.76 -11.22
C LEU A 237 3.70 -2.56 -12.11
N ALA A 238 4.98 -2.30 -12.35
CA ALA A 238 5.46 -1.33 -13.32
C ALA A 238 6.28 -2.05 -14.39
N ARG A 239 6.19 -1.59 -15.65
CA ARG A 239 6.97 -2.15 -16.75
C ARG A 239 7.49 -1.10 -17.71
N SER A 240 8.61 -1.40 -18.36
CA SER A 240 9.15 -0.65 -19.51
C SER A 240 9.52 -1.65 -20.60
N GLY A 241 8.70 -1.75 -21.63
CA GLY A 241 8.83 -2.81 -22.64
C GLY A 241 8.74 -4.21 -22.02
N ALA A 242 9.82 -4.98 -22.13
CA ALA A 242 9.92 -6.34 -21.57
C ALA A 242 10.38 -6.38 -20.10
N VAL A 243 10.87 -5.27 -19.56
CA VAL A 243 11.34 -5.18 -18.17
C VAL A 243 10.16 -4.93 -17.23
N VAL A 244 10.01 -5.79 -16.23
CA VAL A 244 8.86 -5.75 -15.29
C VAL A 244 9.40 -5.72 -13.87
N SER A 245 8.80 -4.90 -13.01
CA SER A 245 9.09 -4.87 -11.57
C SER A 245 8.56 -6.12 -10.86
N ALA A 246 9.01 -6.37 -9.63
CA ALA A 246 8.26 -7.20 -8.71
C ALA A 246 6.87 -6.59 -8.47
N ALA A 247 5.86 -7.44 -8.27
CA ALA A 247 4.52 -6.97 -7.93
C ALA A 247 4.49 -6.40 -6.50
N THR A 248 4.04 -5.18 -6.39
CA THR A 248 3.83 -4.51 -5.09
C THR A 248 2.39 -4.73 -4.62
N GLN A 249 2.22 -4.99 -3.32
CA GLN A 249 0.92 -5.20 -2.70
C GLN A 249 0.56 -4.04 -1.78
N LEU A 250 -0.71 -3.61 -1.88
CA LEU A 250 -1.30 -2.64 -0.97
C LEU A 250 -2.60 -3.22 -0.42
N THR A 251 -2.94 -2.87 0.82
CA THR A 251 -4.20 -3.26 1.45
C THR A 251 -5.15 -2.07 1.45
N ILE A 252 -6.33 -2.25 0.85
CA ILE A 252 -7.46 -1.34 1.02
C ILE A 252 -8.26 -1.84 2.23
N ARG A 253 -8.27 -1.08 3.31
CA ARG A 253 -9.02 -1.36 4.53
C ARG A 253 -10.44 -0.83 4.40
N SER A 254 -11.38 -1.50 5.05
CA SER A 254 -12.74 -0.98 5.24
C SER A 254 -12.75 0.36 5.98
N GLY A 255 -13.85 1.08 5.82
CA GLY A 255 -14.12 2.33 6.52
C GLY A 255 -14.55 2.14 7.98
N PRO A 256 -14.91 3.23 8.67
CA PRO A 256 -15.53 3.17 9.97
C PRO A 256 -16.91 2.51 9.90
N PRO A 257 -17.45 2.02 11.02
CA PRO A 257 -18.82 1.50 11.10
C PRO A 257 -19.84 2.48 10.54
N ALA A 258 -20.70 2.03 9.62
CA ALA A 258 -21.78 2.80 9.04
C ALA A 258 -23.13 2.11 9.21
N TYR A 259 -23.15 0.79 9.22
CA TYR A 259 -24.35 -0.01 9.44
C TYR A 259 -24.05 -1.14 10.41
N ILE A 260 -25.05 -1.49 11.18
CA ILE A 260 -25.06 -2.65 12.04
C ILE A 260 -26.38 -3.40 11.79
N SER A 261 -26.32 -4.71 11.76
CA SER A 261 -27.48 -5.58 11.70
C SER A 261 -27.37 -6.61 12.79
N ILE A 262 -28.44 -6.82 13.55
CA ILE A 262 -28.46 -7.67 14.73
C ILE A 262 -29.47 -8.79 14.55
N GLY A 263 -29.14 -10.00 15.05
CA GLY A 263 -30.01 -11.15 15.03
C GLY A 263 -29.78 -12.04 16.24
N ALA A 264 -30.79 -12.81 16.62
CA ALA A 264 -30.71 -13.85 17.63
C ALA A 264 -30.76 -15.22 16.94
N SER A 265 -30.13 -16.24 17.55
CA SER A 265 -30.14 -17.61 17.02
C SER A 265 -31.53 -18.21 17.01
N ASP A 266 -32.30 -17.93 18.05
CA ASP A 266 -33.69 -18.35 18.19
C ASP A 266 -34.62 -17.16 18.24
N CYS A 267 -35.67 -17.22 17.46
CA CYS A 267 -36.66 -16.17 17.39
C CYS A 267 -37.77 -16.36 18.45
N ASN A 268 -37.81 -17.50 19.12
CA ASN A 268 -38.68 -17.79 20.27
C ASN A 268 -37.92 -18.71 21.24
N VAL A 269 -37.88 -18.36 22.50
CA VAL A 269 -37.22 -19.12 23.56
C VAL A 269 -38.28 -19.51 24.60
N PRO A 270 -38.42 -20.81 24.96
CA PRO A 270 -39.41 -21.27 25.95
C PRO A 270 -38.89 -20.97 27.36
N SER A 271 -38.85 -19.68 27.74
CA SER A 271 -38.14 -19.22 28.93
C SER A 271 -39.03 -18.59 30.02
N ILE A 272 -40.33 -18.42 29.79
CA ILE A 272 -41.23 -17.72 30.76
C ILE A 272 -41.23 -18.35 32.17
N LEU A 273 -40.99 -19.64 32.28
CA LEU A 273 -40.88 -20.35 33.56
C LEU A 273 -39.50 -20.95 33.82
N ILE A 274 -38.54 -20.66 32.96
CA ILE A 274 -37.18 -21.23 32.98
C ILE A 274 -36.18 -20.11 33.17
N VAL A 275 -35.32 -20.22 34.18
CA VAL A 275 -34.19 -19.32 34.40
C VAL A 275 -32.97 -19.89 33.74
N ASN A 276 -32.15 -19.01 33.13
CA ASN A 276 -30.94 -19.37 32.37
C ASN A 276 -31.20 -20.16 31.07
N ALA A 277 -32.37 -20.04 30.46
CA ALA A 277 -32.48 -20.37 29.04
C ALA A 277 -31.63 -19.37 28.26
N ILE A 278 -30.97 -19.83 27.21
CA ILE A 278 -29.98 -19.03 26.47
C ILE A 278 -30.47 -18.71 25.06
N ASN A 279 -30.02 -17.57 24.53
CA ASN A 279 -30.16 -17.21 23.13
C ASN A 279 -28.90 -16.46 22.68
N ASP A 280 -28.24 -16.91 21.64
CA ASP A 280 -27.07 -16.24 21.11
C ASP A 280 -27.46 -15.08 20.22
N ILE A 281 -26.84 -13.92 20.48
CA ILE A 281 -27.07 -12.68 19.75
C ILE A 281 -25.82 -12.35 18.96
N VAL A 282 -26.00 -12.10 17.67
CA VAL A 282 -24.92 -11.76 16.73
C VAL A 282 -25.18 -10.39 16.12
N ALA A 283 -24.17 -9.54 16.09
CA ALA A 283 -24.17 -8.27 15.39
C ALA A 283 -23.18 -8.31 14.23
N LEU A 284 -23.63 -8.02 13.01
CA LEU A 284 -22.81 -7.78 11.84
C LEU A 284 -22.64 -6.27 11.66
N VAL A 285 -21.40 -5.80 11.61
CA VAL A 285 -21.05 -4.40 11.45
C VAL A 285 -20.29 -4.20 10.14
N VAL A 286 -20.76 -3.28 9.33
CA VAL A 286 -20.15 -2.98 8.03
C VAL A 286 -19.96 -1.47 7.84
N ASP A 287 -19.07 -1.10 6.92
CA ASP A 287 -18.88 0.28 6.51
C ASP A 287 -19.97 0.74 5.52
N GLN A 288 -19.90 1.99 5.06
CA GLN A 288 -20.87 2.56 4.12
C GLN A 288 -20.97 1.84 2.77
N TRP A 289 -20.00 1.01 2.44
CA TRP A 289 -19.95 0.24 1.21
C TRP A 289 -20.32 -1.24 1.40
N GLY A 290 -20.62 -1.64 2.64
CA GLY A 290 -20.92 -3.03 2.97
C GLY A 290 -19.69 -3.90 3.23
N ASN A 291 -18.50 -3.32 3.35
CA ASN A 291 -17.33 -4.10 3.77
C ASN A 291 -17.39 -4.36 5.28
N GLU A 292 -16.99 -5.56 5.68
CA GLU A 292 -16.81 -5.89 7.10
C GLU A 292 -15.84 -4.90 7.75
N VAL A 293 -16.23 -4.33 8.90
CA VAL A 293 -15.35 -3.41 9.64
C VAL A 293 -14.07 -4.11 10.10
N PRO A 294 -12.99 -3.38 10.39
CA PRO A 294 -11.76 -3.98 10.89
C PRO A 294 -12.01 -4.84 12.14
N ASP A 295 -11.29 -5.95 12.23
CA ASP A 295 -11.26 -6.76 13.45
C ASP A 295 -10.91 -5.90 14.67
N SER A 296 -11.45 -6.28 15.83
CA SER A 296 -11.32 -5.53 17.09
C SER A 296 -12.12 -4.22 17.15
N THR A 297 -13.08 -3.99 16.25
CA THR A 297 -14.07 -2.94 16.41
C THR A 297 -14.99 -3.29 17.60
N ALA A 298 -15.12 -2.38 18.56
CA ALA A 298 -15.91 -2.61 19.76
C ALA A 298 -17.42 -2.46 19.50
N VAL A 299 -18.20 -3.43 20.00
CA VAL A 299 -19.67 -3.47 19.91
C VAL A 299 -20.23 -3.74 21.29
N TRP A 300 -21.11 -2.85 21.76
CA TRP A 300 -21.82 -2.96 23.04
C TRP A 300 -23.23 -3.51 22.80
N PHE A 301 -23.61 -4.48 23.60
CA PHE A 301 -24.94 -5.09 23.56
C PHE A 301 -25.79 -4.62 24.75
N GLY A 302 -27.11 -4.59 24.59
CA GLY A 302 -28.05 -4.33 25.64
C GLY A 302 -29.33 -5.13 25.43
N CYS A 303 -30.08 -5.35 26.51
CA CYS A 303 -31.40 -5.96 26.48
C CYS A 303 -32.31 -5.31 27.54
N GLU A 304 -33.62 -5.37 27.33
CA GLU A 304 -34.58 -4.86 28.31
C GLU A 304 -34.75 -5.84 29.47
N GLN A 305 -34.67 -7.13 29.21
CA GLN A 305 -34.88 -8.19 30.17
C GLN A 305 -33.88 -9.30 30.04
N GLY A 306 -33.62 -10.02 31.15
CA GLY A 306 -32.59 -11.05 31.21
C GLY A 306 -31.19 -10.48 31.51
N LEU A 307 -30.19 -11.27 31.24
CA LEU A 307 -28.77 -10.94 31.42
C LEU A 307 -28.00 -11.23 30.14
N LEU A 308 -27.00 -10.42 29.85
CA LEU A 308 -26.07 -10.66 28.76
C LEU A 308 -24.76 -11.20 29.31
N GLU A 309 -24.25 -12.25 28.72
CA GLU A 309 -22.95 -12.85 29.03
C GLU A 309 -21.98 -12.62 27.86
N GLY A 310 -20.72 -12.35 28.19
CA GLY A 310 -19.64 -12.10 27.23
C GLY A 310 -19.53 -10.66 26.81
N ALA A 311 -20.64 -9.99 26.50
CA ALA A 311 -20.63 -8.56 26.17
C ALA A 311 -21.97 -7.91 26.59
N ASP A 312 -21.88 -6.73 27.16
CA ASP A 312 -23.03 -5.94 27.64
C ASP A 312 -22.81 -4.44 27.37
N ALA A 313 -23.63 -3.59 28.00
CA ALA A 313 -23.52 -2.13 27.86
C ALA A 313 -22.25 -1.54 28.47
N THR A 314 -21.51 -2.27 29.30
CA THR A 314 -20.29 -1.82 29.97
C THR A 314 -19.03 -2.50 29.48
N ASN A 315 -19.17 -3.72 28.94
CA ASN A 315 -18.07 -4.55 28.44
C ASN A 315 -18.34 -4.92 26.97
N PRO A 316 -17.64 -4.32 25.99
CA PRO A 316 -17.91 -4.59 24.59
C PRO A 316 -17.39 -5.94 24.13
N SER A 317 -18.08 -6.57 23.18
CA SER A 317 -17.50 -7.57 22.30
C SER A 317 -16.68 -6.89 21.22
N ILE A 318 -15.71 -7.60 20.68
CA ILE A 318 -14.91 -7.12 19.55
C ILE A 318 -15.25 -7.91 18.28
N THR A 319 -15.26 -7.22 17.16
CA THR A 319 -15.55 -7.86 15.88
C THR A 319 -14.42 -8.79 15.42
N GLN A 320 -14.83 -9.89 14.82
CA GLN A 320 -14.01 -10.76 13.97
C GLN A 320 -14.74 -10.93 12.65
N ARG A 321 -14.13 -10.53 11.55
CA ARG A 321 -14.76 -10.47 10.22
C ARG A 321 -16.10 -9.72 10.27
N GLY A 322 -16.10 -8.55 10.90
CA GLY A 322 -17.28 -7.71 11.03
C GLY A 322 -18.32 -8.22 12.02
N THR A 323 -18.21 -9.40 12.62
CA THR A 323 -19.20 -9.97 13.56
C THR A 323 -18.75 -9.86 14.99
N ALA A 324 -19.70 -9.51 15.90
CA ALA A 324 -19.55 -9.51 17.35
C ALA A 324 -20.69 -10.31 17.98
N HIS A 325 -20.45 -10.90 19.15
CA HIS A 325 -21.36 -11.85 19.80
C HIS A 325 -21.62 -11.48 21.24
N SER A 326 -22.82 -11.85 21.71
CA SER A 326 -23.23 -11.87 23.11
C SER A 326 -24.23 -13.01 23.32
N THR A 327 -24.33 -13.57 24.53
CA THR A 327 -25.30 -14.59 24.87
C THR A 327 -26.28 -14.03 25.87
N TRP A 328 -27.55 -14.11 25.54
CA TRP A 328 -28.64 -13.74 26.45
C TRP A 328 -29.05 -14.91 27.32
N HIS A 329 -29.34 -14.64 28.57
CA HIS A 329 -29.87 -15.56 29.57
C HIS A 329 -31.21 -15.06 30.12
N SER A 330 -32.22 -15.94 30.15
CA SER A 330 -33.49 -15.62 30.78
C SER A 330 -33.33 -15.37 32.27
N GLY A 331 -34.05 -14.39 32.77
CA GLY A 331 -34.04 -13.99 34.17
C GLY A 331 -35.37 -14.30 34.90
N ALA A 332 -35.46 -13.84 36.16
CA ALA A 332 -36.70 -13.76 36.92
C ALA A 332 -36.84 -12.30 37.39
N PRO A 333 -38.03 -11.71 37.36
CA PRO A 333 -39.34 -12.32 37.13
C PRO A 333 -39.66 -12.55 35.64
N LYS A 334 -40.78 -13.22 35.42
CA LYS A 334 -41.41 -13.48 34.12
C LYS A 334 -41.50 -12.24 33.24
N ASN A 335 -41.29 -12.47 31.98
CA ASN A 335 -41.49 -11.53 30.90
C ASN A 335 -42.95 -11.50 30.39
N ASP A 336 -43.30 -10.51 29.60
CA ASP A 336 -44.59 -10.28 28.95
C ASP A 336 -44.66 -10.89 27.52
N GLY A 337 -43.73 -11.75 27.15
CA GLY A 337 -43.76 -12.53 25.92
C GLY A 337 -42.77 -12.15 24.84
N TYR A 338 -41.95 -11.14 25.05
CA TYR A 338 -40.87 -10.79 24.12
C TYR A 338 -39.75 -10.03 24.83
N VAL A 339 -38.52 -10.11 24.27
CA VAL A 339 -37.30 -9.45 24.73
C VAL A 339 -36.78 -8.54 23.64
N TRP A 340 -36.74 -7.23 23.92
CA TRP A 340 -36.01 -6.31 23.08
C TRP A 340 -34.53 -6.33 23.41
N TYR A 341 -33.70 -6.35 22.37
CA TYR A 341 -32.27 -6.28 22.50
C TYR A 341 -31.67 -5.38 21.40
N TRP A 342 -30.50 -4.83 21.65
CA TRP A 342 -29.82 -3.93 20.72
C TRP A 342 -28.32 -4.13 20.75
N ALA A 343 -27.65 -3.70 19.68
CA ALA A 343 -26.20 -3.56 19.63
C ALA A 343 -25.83 -2.20 19.08
N GLN A 344 -24.73 -1.64 19.56
CA GLN A 344 -24.23 -0.34 19.14
C GLN A 344 -22.71 -0.29 19.06
N THR A 345 -22.21 0.57 18.17
CA THR A 345 -20.77 0.89 18.08
C THR A 345 -20.42 2.03 19.04
N ALA A 346 -19.13 2.38 19.17
CA ALA A 346 -18.63 3.40 20.07
C ALA A 346 -19.41 4.72 19.97
N GLY A 347 -19.85 5.21 21.13
CA GLY A 347 -20.60 6.46 21.24
C GLY A 347 -22.05 6.40 20.70
N GLY A 348 -22.57 5.20 20.40
CA GLY A 348 -23.92 5.04 19.86
C GLY A 348 -24.11 5.60 18.45
N THR A 349 -23.02 5.75 17.70
CA THR A 349 -23.04 6.31 16.34
C THR A 349 -23.81 5.45 15.36
N VAL A 350 -23.75 4.13 15.55
CA VAL A 350 -24.50 3.15 14.76
C VAL A 350 -25.14 2.19 15.72
N VAL A 351 -26.45 2.00 15.62
CA VAL A 351 -27.23 1.15 16.50
C VAL A 351 -28.28 0.41 15.69
N ASP A 352 -28.56 -0.82 16.09
CA ASP A 352 -29.71 -1.60 15.62
C ASP A 352 -30.40 -2.27 16.79
N THR A 353 -31.73 -2.49 16.67
CA THR A 353 -32.58 -3.05 17.70
C THR A 353 -33.48 -4.09 17.09
N SER A 354 -33.62 -5.21 17.77
CA SER A 354 -34.49 -6.31 17.36
C SER A 354 -35.17 -6.93 18.60
N PHE A 355 -36.00 -7.93 18.40
CA PHE A 355 -36.63 -8.65 19.49
C PHE A 355 -36.75 -10.13 19.13
N PHE A 356 -36.90 -10.96 20.13
CA PHE A 356 -37.34 -12.37 20.02
C PHE A 356 -38.47 -12.62 21.02
N TYR A 357 -39.23 -13.68 20.79
CA TYR A 357 -40.31 -14.07 21.66
C TYR A 357 -39.81 -14.92 22.84
N GLU A 358 -40.41 -14.71 24.01
CA GLU A 358 -40.37 -15.64 25.14
C GLU A 358 -41.73 -16.34 25.26
N SER A 359 -41.75 -17.66 25.15
CA SER A 359 -42.98 -18.44 25.28
C SER A 359 -43.02 -19.28 26.53
N GLY A 360 -44.21 -19.60 26.94
CA GLY A 360 -44.53 -20.55 28.00
C GLY A 360 -45.09 -21.86 27.46
N GLY A 361 -45.63 -22.69 28.36
CA GLY A 361 -46.39 -23.86 27.98
C GLY A 361 -47.70 -23.49 27.28
N ALA A 362 -48.23 -24.41 26.46
CA ALA A 362 -49.48 -24.23 25.75
C ALA A 362 -50.65 -24.07 26.72
N GLU A 363 -51.42 -22.97 26.56
CA GLU A 363 -52.64 -22.70 27.33
C GLU A 363 -53.87 -22.59 26.43
N TYR A 364 -53.66 -22.20 25.17
CA TYR A 364 -54.74 -22.02 24.19
C TYR A 364 -54.50 -22.79 22.92
N GLY A 365 -55.54 -23.42 22.37
CA GLY A 365 -55.54 -24.02 21.08
C GLY A 365 -56.79 -23.63 20.28
N ALA A 366 -56.62 -23.31 19.00
CA ALA A 366 -57.76 -23.01 18.13
C ALA A 366 -57.55 -23.69 16.76
N PHE A 367 -58.59 -24.34 16.27
CA PHE A 367 -58.58 -24.87 14.90
C PHE A 367 -58.68 -23.71 13.91
N LEU A 368 -57.68 -23.55 13.05
CA LEU A 368 -57.66 -22.51 11.99
C LEU A 368 -58.27 -23.04 10.69
N SER A 369 -57.96 -24.27 10.34
CA SER A 369 -58.51 -24.90 9.13
C SER A 369 -58.58 -26.39 9.29
N TRP A 370 -59.58 -27.00 8.63
CA TRP A 370 -59.76 -28.43 8.50
C TRP A 370 -60.54 -28.71 7.20
N PRO A 371 -60.45 -29.93 6.67
CA PRO A 371 -61.18 -30.30 5.47
C PRO A 371 -62.68 -30.44 5.77
N ASP A 372 -63.54 -29.83 4.96
CA ASP A 372 -64.97 -29.92 5.11
C ASP A 372 -65.53 -31.30 4.84
N THR A 373 -64.88 -32.03 3.89
CA THR A 373 -65.26 -33.40 3.47
C THR A 373 -64.03 -34.17 3.04
N LEU A 374 -64.05 -35.49 3.35
CA LEU A 374 -63.07 -36.48 2.87
C LEU A 374 -63.82 -37.66 2.33
N LEU A 375 -63.29 -38.28 1.26
CA LEU A 375 -63.87 -39.52 0.71
C LEU A 375 -63.48 -40.72 1.63
N ALA A 376 -64.44 -41.57 1.94
CA ALA A 376 -64.24 -42.73 2.79
C ALA A 376 -63.63 -43.90 1.97
N ASP A 377 -62.46 -43.70 1.39
CA ASP A 377 -61.78 -44.67 0.50
C ASP A 377 -60.47 -45.15 1.07
N ASN A 378 -60.09 -44.80 2.28
CA ASN A 378 -58.80 -45.05 2.96
C ASN A 378 -57.60 -44.41 2.27
N LYS A 379 -57.79 -43.45 1.38
CA LYS A 379 -56.70 -42.81 0.62
C LYS A 379 -56.76 -41.30 0.72
N ASP A 380 -57.98 -40.76 0.82
CA ASP A 380 -58.18 -39.36 0.91
C ASP A 380 -57.66 -38.78 2.24
N LYS A 381 -56.91 -37.68 2.18
CA LYS A 381 -56.23 -37.06 3.32
C LYS A 381 -56.56 -35.58 3.35
N GLY A 382 -56.75 -35.08 4.54
CA GLY A 382 -56.89 -33.66 4.79
C GLY A 382 -55.90 -33.16 5.82
N GLU A 383 -55.59 -31.91 5.77
CA GLU A 383 -54.71 -31.20 6.71
C GLU A 383 -55.58 -30.47 7.73
N VAL A 384 -55.23 -30.58 9.01
CA VAL A 384 -55.81 -29.82 10.10
C VAL A 384 -54.74 -28.88 10.64
N VAL A 385 -55.06 -27.59 10.68
CA VAL A 385 -54.14 -26.54 11.21
C VAL A 385 -54.70 -26.07 12.52
N ILE A 386 -53.87 -26.11 13.56
CA ILE A 386 -54.21 -25.67 14.90
C ILE A 386 -53.25 -24.57 15.31
N ASP A 387 -53.80 -23.46 15.75
CA ASP A 387 -53.06 -22.36 16.41
C ASP A 387 -52.88 -22.73 17.89
N VAL A 388 -51.66 -22.78 18.38
CA VAL A 388 -51.32 -23.09 19.76
C VAL A 388 -50.54 -21.94 20.40
N ARG A 389 -51.04 -21.42 21.49
CA ARG A 389 -50.47 -20.27 22.18
C ARG A 389 -50.32 -20.50 23.66
N ASP A 390 -49.38 -19.78 24.27
CA ASP A 390 -49.22 -19.71 25.72
C ASP A 390 -50.26 -18.75 26.38
N GLY A 391 -50.15 -18.58 27.70
CA GLY A 391 -51.02 -17.67 28.46
C GLY A 391 -50.89 -16.19 28.14
N ASN A 392 -49.83 -15.75 27.48
CA ASN A 392 -49.60 -14.40 26.99
C ASN A 392 -50.07 -14.21 25.54
N GLY A 393 -50.58 -15.27 24.91
CA GLY A 393 -50.98 -15.23 23.51
C GLY A 393 -49.81 -15.33 22.50
N VAL A 394 -48.61 -15.68 22.95
CA VAL A 394 -47.46 -15.95 22.12
C VAL A 394 -47.52 -17.37 21.58
N PHE A 395 -47.07 -17.62 20.34
CA PHE A 395 -46.98 -18.97 19.82
C PHE A 395 -46.00 -19.79 20.66
N VAL A 396 -46.37 -21.06 20.93
CA VAL A 396 -45.44 -21.98 21.61
C VAL A 396 -44.22 -22.26 20.72
N ASP A 397 -43.13 -22.66 21.35
CA ASP A 397 -41.90 -22.99 20.67
C ASP A 397 -42.07 -24.14 19.68
N ASP A 398 -41.15 -24.17 18.67
CA ASP A 398 -41.14 -25.23 17.68
C ASP A 398 -40.82 -26.58 18.35
N GLY A 399 -41.48 -27.63 17.86
CA GLY A 399 -41.32 -28.95 18.42
C GLY A 399 -42.29 -29.30 19.56
N TYR A 400 -43.11 -28.34 20.00
CA TYR A 400 -44.17 -28.63 20.99
C TYR A 400 -45.16 -29.62 20.40
N VAL A 401 -45.40 -30.78 21.11
CA VAL A 401 -46.27 -31.83 20.63
C VAL A 401 -47.70 -31.53 20.96
N VAL A 402 -48.58 -31.56 19.97
CA VAL A 402 -50.00 -31.38 20.09
C VAL A 402 -50.71 -32.68 19.80
N GLU A 403 -51.33 -33.29 20.80
CA GLU A 403 -52.15 -34.48 20.65
C GLU A 403 -53.49 -34.11 20.02
N VAL A 404 -53.88 -34.83 18.98
CA VAL A 404 -55.15 -34.58 18.28
C VAL A 404 -55.92 -35.89 18.18
N GLU A 405 -57.20 -35.86 18.57
CA GLU A 405 -58.08 -36.99 18.48
C GLU A 405 -59.23 -36.76 17.48
N ALA A 406 -59.57 -37.82 16.77
CA ALA A 406 -60.72 -37.84 15.86
C ALA A 406 -61.69 -38.96 16.25
N ASN A 407 -62.98 -38.66 16.20
CA ASN A 407 -64.03 -39.68 16.47
C ASN A 407 -64.10 -40.77 15.40
N ILE A 408 -63.72 -40.44 14.17
CA ILE A 408 -63.77 -41.32 12.99
C ILE A 408 -62.53 -41.06 12.13
N GLY A 409 -61.94 -42.12 11.65
CA GLY A 409 -60.71 -42.05 10.82
C GLY A 409 -59.44 -42.12 11.65
N LEU A 410 -58.27 -41.89 10.98
CA LEU A 410 -56.98 -41.83 11.61
C LEU A 410 -56.44 -40.39 11.50
N ILE A 411 -55.99 -39.88 12.61
CA ILE A 411 -55.29 -38.59 12.66
C ILE A 411 -53.94 -38.82 13.35
N SER A 412 -52.93 -38.12 12.92
CA SER A 412 -51.61 -38.13 13.57
C SER A 412 -51.48 -36.89 14.47
N ASP A 413 -50.72 -37.04 15.54
CA ASP A 413 -50.31 -35.92 16.35
C ASP A 413 -49.53 -34.92 15.54
N GLY A 414 -49.66 -33.65 15.87
CA GLY A 414 -48.97 -32.52 15.26
C GLY A 414 -47.80 -32.07 16.11
N VAL A 415 -46.83 -31.46 15.45
CA VAL A 415 -45.72 -30.80 16.10
C VAL A 415 -45.82 -29.31 15.71
N ALA A 416 -45.78 -28.42 16.71
CA ALA A 416 -45.79 -26.98 16.48
C ALA A 416 -44.59 -26.57 15.62
N LYS A 417 -44.85 -25.73 14.66
CA LYS A 417 -43.88 -25.12 13.79
C LYS A 417 -44.17 -23.64 13.60
N ASN A 418 -43.17 -22.85 13.33
CA ASN A 418 -43.25 -21.41 13.17
C ASN A 418 -43.63 -20.68 14.46
N GLY A 419 -43.11 -21.12 15.59
CA GLY A 419 -43.18 -20.40 16.88
C GLY A 419 -42.65 -18.97 16.81
N CYS A 420 -42.00 -18.66 15.73
CA CYS A 420 -41.67 -17.29 15.35
C CYS A 420 -42.80 -16.73 14.50
N GLN A 421 -43.54 -15.78 14.98
CA GLN A 421 -44.32 -14.94 14.07
C GLN A 421 -43.34 -14.35 13.08
N SER A 422 -43.42 -14.76 11.82
CA SER A 422 -42.57 -14.26 10.75
C SER A 422 -42.73 -12.75 10.63
N SER A 423 -41.92 -12.01 11.31
CA SER A 423 -41.60 -10.66 10.86
C SER A 423 -40.84 -10.84 9.55
N VAL A 424 -41.47 -10.39 8.49
CA VAL A 424 -40.93 -10.39 7.14
C VAL A 424 -39.57 -9.67 7.18
N PHE A 425 -38.48 -10.40 7.12
CA PHE A 425 -37.21 -9.81 6.73
C PHE A 425 -37.31 -9.47 5.25
N VAL A 426 -37.63 -8.21 4.95
CA VAL A 426 -37.45 -7.63 3.64
C VAL A 426 -35.99 -7.22 3.60
N GLY A 427 -35.16 -8.09 2.97
CA GLY A 427 -33.77 -7.79 2.65
C GLY A 427 -33.66 -6.83 1.47
#